data_ce494f64b3402bd7bba9d2c82305f8b0
#
_entry.id   ce494f64b3402bd7bba9d2c82305f8b0
#
_cell.length_a   1.000
_cell.length_b   1.000
_cell.length_c   1.000
_cell.angle_alpha   90.00
_cell.angle_beta   90.00
_cell.angle_gamma   90.00
#
_symmetry.space_group_name_H-M   'P 1'
#
loop_
_entity.id
_entity.type
_entity.pdbx_description
1 polymer ?
#
loop_
_entity_poly.entity_id
_entity_poly.type
_entity_poly.pdbx_seq_one_letter_code
_entity_poly.pdbx_strand_id
1 'polypeptide(L)'
;MLSYYGGKQRMSKHIIPIIDSIPHDNYVEPFFGGGAVLFAKKPSHQEIINDINDLIINLYRVAKKYPTELIQEIDATMHSKRDFNSATAIIRNPDKYASEYANEAEGCYDIIKAWAVYVAVNQGYANKIGGGWAISKTRNNVHGSTWAMHRRHLGAQIERLRKVSVYCGDAIACCEKFDAPNTLLYLDPPYPDYDQGHYSGYSEFDWAKLCEFLDGCESSYILSGYAQKAEPKSAQQRIEIPTYCSAGVDSNTSQRTEILWVCNRSEKRSDMQLSLFDSLLSVS
;
A
#
# COMPACT_ATOMS: atom_id res chain seq x y z
N MET A 1 1.13 -2.24 9.04
CA MET A 1 2.13 -1.66 9.93
C MET A 1 1.93 -0.17 10.07
N LEU A 2 1.71 0.53 9.01
CA LEU A 2 1.49 1.96 9.04
C LEU A 2 0.02 2.29 8.85
N SER A 3 -0.51 3.18 9.67
CA SER A 3 -1.75 3.91 9.35
C SER A 3 -1.39 5.02 8.38
N TYR A 4 -1.27 4.72 7.10
CA TYR A 4 -0.73 5.63 6.11
C TYR A 4 -1.80 6.59 5.57
N TYR A 5 -1.38 7.81 5.18
CA TYR A 5 -2.24 8.79 4.52
C TYR A 5 -2.80 8.21 3.21
N GLY A 6 -4.10 8.32 3.00
CA GLY A 6 -4.76 7.64 1.87
C GLY A 6 -4.96 6.13 2.04
N GLY A 7 -4.51 5.56 3.17
CA GLY A 7 -4.58 4.10 3.40
C GLY A 7 -6.00 3.53 3.35
N LYS A 8 -6.13 2.40 2.68
CA LYS A 8 -7.40 1.72 2.34
C LYS A 8 -8.05 0.94 3.49
N GLN A 9 -7.76 1.27 4.77
CA GLN A 9 -8.33 0.52 5.92
C GLN A 9 -9.86 0.48 5.92
N ARG A 10 -10.51 1.60 5.57
CA ARG A 10 -11.98 1.65 5.46
C ARG A 10 -12.50 0.99 4.18
N MET A 11 -11.68 1.01 3.13
CA MET A 11 -12.00 0.43 1.83
C MET A 11 -11.75 -1.08 1.78
N SER A 12 -10.91 -1.63 2.67
CA SER A 12 -10.56 -3.05 2.69
C SER A 12 -11.78 -3.97 2.74
N LYS A 13 -12.84 -3.58 3.46
CA LYS A 13 -14.11 -4.33 3.51
C LYS A 13 -14.80 -4.47 2.16
N HIS A 14 -14.54 -3.57 1.21
CA HIS A 14 -15.07 -3.63 -0.16
C HIS A 14 -14.07 -4.29 -1.11
N ILE A 15 -12.77 -4.10 -0.91
CA ILE A 15 -11.71 -4.60 -1.76
C ILE A 15 -11.47 -6.10 -1.54
N ILE A 16 -11.44 -6.57 -0.28
CA ILE A 16 -11.13 -7.97 0.04
C ILE A 16 -12.11 -8.96 -0.59
N PRO A 17 -13.44 -8.77 -0.55
CA PRO A 17 -14.37 -9.66 -1.23
C PRO A 17 -14.12 -9.77 -2.74
N ILE A 18 -13.66 -8.69 -3.39
CA ILE A 18 -13.31 -8.71 -4.82
C ILE A 18 -12.02 -9.51 -5.02
N ILE A 19 -11.00 -9.30 -4.19
CA ILE A 19 -9.76 -10.11 -4.21
C ILE A 19 -10.08 -11.59 -4.05
N ASP A 20 -10.92 -11.95 -3.07
CA ASP A 20 -11.30 -13.32 -2.77
C ASP A 20 -12.11 -13.96 -3.91
N SER A 21 -12.78 -13.18 -4.77
CA SER A 21 -13.55 -13.66 -5.92
C SER A 21 -12.71 -13.91 -7.17
N ILE A 22 -11.49 -13.36 -7.26
CA ILE A 22 -10.61 -13.50 -8.42
C ILE A 22 -9.59 -14.62 -8.14
N PRO A 23 -9.63 -15.75 -8.86
CA PRO A 23 -8.64 -16.82 -8.72
C PRO A 23 -7.24 -16.31 -9.06
N HIS A 24 -6.28 -16.51 -8.14
CA HIS A 24 -4.88 -16.12 -8.34
C HIS A 24 -3.96 -16.91 -7.40
N ASP A 25 -2.74 -17.19 -7.85
CA ASP A 25 -1.66 -17.72 -7.02
C ASP A 25 -0.75 -16.60 -6.51
N ASN A 26 -0.48 -15.63 -7.38
CA ASN A 26 0.39 -14.49 -7.11
C ASN A 26 -0.44 -13.23 -6.84
N TYR A 27 -0.09 -12.52 -5.77
CA TYR A 27 -0.68 -11.25 -5.40
C TYR A 27 0.41 -10.16 -5.35
N VAL A 28 0.20 -9.06 -6.04
CA VAL A 28 1.18 -7.98 -6.14
C VAL A 28 0.56 -6.63 -5.78
N GLU A 29 1.16 -5.92 -4.83
CA GLU A 29 0.85 -4.51 -4.51
C GLU A 29 2.02 -3.60 -4.94
N PRO A 30 1.99 -2.99 -6.15
CA PRO A 30 3.07 -2.15 -6.67
C PRO A 30 3.17 -0.78 -5.99
N PHE A 31 2.10 -0.30 -5.36
CA PHE A 31 2.00 0.94 -4.60
C PHE A 31 1.63 0.61 -3.16
N PHE A 32 2.60 0.08 -2.40
CA PHE A 32 2.29 -0.60 -1.14
C PHE A 32 1.94 0.36 0.01
N GLY A 33 2.65 1.47 0.16
CA GLY A 33 2.43 2.43 1.23
C GLY A 33 2.35 1.79 2.62
N GLY A 34 1.18 1.89 3.26
CA GLY A 34 0.92 1.30 4.59
C GLY A 34 0.50 -0.16 4.58
N GLY A 35 0.23 -0.77 3.41
CA GLY A 35 -0.13 -2.18 3.24
C GLY A 35 -1.49 -2.56 3.81
N ALA A 36 -2.45 -1.64 3.82
CA ALA A 36 -3.75 -1.85 4.47
C ALA A 36 -4.48 -3.10 3.93
N VAL A 37 -4.37 -3.37 2.63
CA VAL A 37 -5.04 -4.50 1.98
C VAL A 37 -4.30 -5.80 2.23
N LEU A 38 -2.98 -5.84 2.06
CA LEU A 38 -2.18 -7.04 2.35
C LEU A 38 -2.38 -7.55 3.78
N PHE A 39 -2.37 -6.63 4.77
CA PHE A 39 -2.52 -7.02 6.18
C PHE A 39 -3.94 -7.45 6.56
N ALA A 40 -4.93 -7.13 5.76
CA ALA A 40 -6.32 -7.47 6.01
C ALA A 40 -6.81 -8.69 5.21
N LYS A 41 -6.22 -8.98 4.03
CA LYS A 41 -6.59 -10.14 3.20
C LYS A 41 -5.97 -11.45 3.70
N LYS A 42 -6.54 -12.57 3.28
CA LYS A 42 -5.92 -13.89 3.43
C LYS A 42 -4.63 -13.97 2.60
N PRO A 43 -3.60 -14.71 3.09
CA PRO A 43 -2.39 -14.94 2.30
C PRO A 43 -2.68 -15.63 0.96
N SER A 44 -2.04 -15.16 -0.11
CA SER A 44 -1.93 -15.87 -1.38
C SER A 44 -0.70 -16.80 -1.38
N HIS A 45 -0.56 -17.66 -2.38
CA HIS A 45 0.59 -18.58 -2.46
C HIS A 45 1.91 -17.81 -2.54
N GLN A 46 1.98 -16.78 -3.37
CA GLN A 46 3.09 -15.83 -3.43
C GLN A 46 2.55 -14.39 -3.30
N GLU A 47 3.24 -13.58 -2.50
CA GLU A 47 2.88 -12.18 -2.29
C GLU A 47 4.09 -11.27 -2.46
N ILE A 48 3.91 -10.23 -3.26
CA ILE A 48 4.94 -9.26 -3.61
C ILE A 48 4.45 -7.87 -3.26
N ILE A 49 5.29 -7.09 -2.59
CA ILE A 49 5.05 -5.68 -2.33
C ILE A 49 6.16 -4.83 -2.94
N ASN A 50 5.80 -3.67 -3.45
CA ASN A 50 6.72 -2.68 -3.97
C ASN A 50 6.28 -1.27 -3.56
N ASP A 51 7.24 -0.40 -3.38
CA ASP A 51 7.01 1.04 -3.28
C ASP A 51 8.23 1.77 -3.83
N ILE A 52 8.03 2.93 -4.42
CA ILE A 52 9.12 3.78 -4.88
C ILE A 52 9.85 4.47 -3.72
N ASN A 53 9.19 4.60 -2.57
CA ASN A 53 9.74 5.26 -1.39
C ASN A 53 10.63 4.30 -0.59
N ASP A 54 11.95 4.46 -0.75
CA ASP A 54 12.95 3.62 -0.08
C ASP A 54 12.85 3.64 1.46
N LEU A 55 12.46 4.75 2.07
CA LEU A 55 12.27 4.82 3.53
C LEU A 55 11.13 3.91 4.00
N ILE A 56 10.04 3.82 3.23
CA ILE A 56 8.93 2.91 3.51
C ILE A 56 9.38 1.47 3.34
N ILE A 57 10.07 1.17 2.24
CA ILE A 57 10.59 -0.17 1.97
C ILE A 57 11.64 -0.59 2.99
N ASN A 58 12.50 0.34 3.44
CA ASN A 58 13.44 0.08 4.53
C ASN A 58 12.72 -0.38 5.81
N LEU A 59 11.60 0.24 6.19
CA LEU A 59 10.82 -0.20 7.35
C LEU A 59 10.39 -1.67 7.21
N TYR A 60 9.89 -2.08 6.04
CA TYR A 60 9.43 -3.46 5.82
C TYR A 60 10.61 -4.46 5.75
N ARG A 61 11.73 -4.07 5.17
CA ARG A 61 12.96 -4.87 5.16
C ARG A 61 13.50 -5.07 6.58
N VAL A 62 13.58 -4.00 7.38
CA VAL A 62 14.01 -4.06 8.79
C VAL A 62 13.05 -4.91 9.61
N ALA A 63 11.75 -4.75 9.42
CA ALA A 63 10.72 -5.56 10.10
C ALA A 63 10.90 -7.07 9.83
N LYS A 64 11.36 -7.46 8.64
CA LYS A 64 11.64 -8.86 8.29
C LYS A 64 12.96 -9.36 8.83
N LYS A 65 14.02 -8.55 8.76
CA LYS A 65 15.39 -8.98 9.07
C LYS A 65 15.75 -8.80 10.54
N TYR A 66 15.29 -7.71 11.15
CA TYR A 66 15.59 -7.30 12.53
C TYR A 66 14.32 -7.02 13.33
N PRO A 67 13.39 -8.00 13.42
CA PRO A 67 12.09 -7.80 14.06
C PRO A 67 12.21 -7.44 15.55
N THR A 68 13.12 -8.08 16.27
CA THR A 68 13.31 -7.89 17.70
C THR A 68 13.80 -6.49 18.01
N GLU A 69 14.81 -6.03 17.31
CA GLU A 69 15.42 -4.72 17.48
C GLU A 69 14.42 -3.61 17.14
N LEU A 70 13.68 -3.76 16.04
CA LEU A 70 12.64 -2.79 15.67
C LEU A 70 11.52 -2.72 16.72
N ILE A 71 11.07 -3.87 17.24
CA ILE A 71 10.04 -3.92 18.28
C ILE A 71 10.56 -3.25 19.56
N GLN A 72 11.80 -3.51 19.97
CA GLN A 72 12.40 -2.91 21.15
C GLN A 72 12.46 -1.38 21.06
N GLU A 73 12.91 -0.85 19.92
CA GLU A 73 12.97 0.60 19.67
C GLU A 73 11.58 1.25 19.73
N ILE A 74 10.59 0.61 19.09
CA ILE A 74 9.21 1.10 19.07
C ILE A 74 8.57 0.99 20.47
N ASP A 75 8.84 -0.08 21.21
CA ASP A 75 8.30 -0.28 22.58
C ASP A 75 8.91 0.68 23.60
N ALA A 76 10.17 1.07 23.44
CA ALA A 76 10.81 2.11 24.24
C ALA A 76 10.29 3.52 23.92
N THR A 77 9.62 3.72 22.78
CA THR A 77 9.17 5.03 22.31
C THR A 77 7.81 5.41 22.89
N MET A 78 7.71 6.62 23.45
CA MET A 78 6.46 7.17 23.94
C MET A 78 5.67 7.90 22.84
N HIS A 79 4.38 8.11 23.04
CA HIS A 79 3.65 9.11 22.26
C HIS A 79 4.07 10.51 22.75
N SER A 80 5.06 11.09 22.11
CA SER A 80 5.63 12.37 22.52
C SER A 80 6.01 13.27 21.34
N LYS A 81 5.86 14.58 21.54
CA LYS A 81 6.28 15.56 20.53
C LYS A 81 7.79 15.51 20.27
N ARG A 82 8.60 15.15 21.29
CA ARG A 82 10.05 15.06 21.17
C ARG A 82 10.43 13.91 20.22
N ASP A 83 9.89 12.72 20.44
CA ASP A 83 10.16 11.55 19.60
C ASP A 83 9.65 11.77 18.17
N PHE A 84 8.46 12.37 18.02
CA PHE A 84 7.94 12.76 16.72
C PHE A 84 8.84 13.74 15.98
N ASN A 85 9.37 14.77 16.67
CA ASN A 85 10.29 15.75 16.08
C ASN A 85 11.60 15.09 15.67
N SER A 86 12.15 14.19 16.50
CA SER A 86 13.38 13.43 16.20
C SER A 86 13.17 12.56 14.95
N ALA A 87 12.07 11.81 14.90
CA ALA A 87 11.70 10.99 13.75
C ALA A 87 11.55 11.81 12.47
N THR A 88 10.87 12.96 12.56
CA THR A 88 10.68 13.87 11.42
C THR A 88 12.01 14.46 10.93
N ALA A 89 12.94 14.79 11.85
CA ALA A 89 14.27 15.29 11.48
C ALA A 89 15.09 14.25 10.70
N ILE A 90 15.00 12.98 11.10
CA ILE A 90 15.67 11.86 10.42
C ILE A 90 15.10 11.69 9.00
N ILE A 91 13.78 11.72 8.84
CA ILE A 91 13.12 11.56 7.53
C ILE A 91 13.47 12.71 6.57
N ARG A 92 13.59 13.93 7.09
CA ARG A 92 13.94 15.12 6.27
C ARG A 92 15.40 15.11 5.80
N ASN A 93 16.28 14.46 6.55
CA ASN A 93 17.73 14.42 6.26
C ASN A 93 18.25 12.99 6.49
N PRO A 94 17.78 11.99 5.70
CA PRO A 94 18.07 10.60 5.97
C PRO A 94 19.56 10.26 5.90
N ASP A 95 20.32 10.94 5.05
CA ASP A 95 21.77 10.68 4.89
C ASP A 95 22.59 11.15 6.10
N LYS A 96 22.10 12.17 6.81
CA LYS A 96 22.77 12.67 8.03
C LYS A 96 22.65 11.68 9.20
N TYR A 97 21.66 10.81 9.17
CA TYR A 97 21.31 9.91 10.28
C TYR A 97 21.47 8.44 9.89
N ALA A 98 22.39 8.13 8.98
CA ALA A 98 22.72 6.75 8.66
C ALA A 98 23.21 6.03 9.92
N SER A 99 22.63 4.88 10.24
CA SER A 99 23.09 4.03 11.34
C SER A 99 24.35 3.26 10.95
N GLU A 100 25.09 2.75 11.95
CA GLU A 100 26.25 1.86 11.71
C GLU A 100 25.89 0.61 10.90
N TYR A 101 24.62 0.22 10.88
CA TYR A 101 24.08 -0.89 10.07
C TYR A 101 23.78 -0.51 8.62
N ALA A 102 23.92 0.79 8.25
CA ALA A 102 23.66 1.30 6.90
C ALA A 102 24.75 0.90 5.88
N ASN A 103 25.68 0.07 6.25
CA ASN A 103 26.98 -0.02 5.58
C ASN A 103 27.11 -1.18 4.60
N GLU A 104 26.07 -1.70 3.98
CA GLU A 104 26.31 -2.83 3.13
C GLU A 104 25.64 -2.74 1.76
N ALA A 105 26.43 -3.05 0.78
CA ALA A 105 26.33 -2.89 -0.66
C ALA A 105 25.06 -3.41 -1.35
N GLU A 106 24.07 -3.90 -0.62
CA GLU A 106 22.84 -4.46 -1.17
C GLU A 106 21.56 -3.98 -0.44
N GLY A 107 21.47 -2.71 -0.14
CA GLY A 107 20.24 -2.11 0.39
C GLY A 107 20.21 -2.05 1.92
N CYS A 108 20.42 -0.86 2.41
CA CYS A 108 20.43 -0.49 3.81
C CYS A 108 19.24 -1.05 4.59
N TYR A 109 19.56 -1.77 5.67
CA TYR A 109 18.64 -2.09 6.74
C TYR A 109 18.89 -1.10 7.88
N ASP A 110 18.31 0.08 7.80
CA ASP A 110 18.52 1.12 8.79
C ASP A 110 17.40 1.13 9.82
N ILE A 111 17.68 0.61 11.02
CA ILE A 111 16.71 0.50 12.11
C ILE A 111 16.24 1.89 12.57
N ILE A 112 17.13 2.88 12.59
CA ILE A 112 16.80 4.25 13.03
C ILE A 112 15.85 4.91 12.02
N LYS A 113 16.08 4.73 10.71
CA LYS A 113 15.17 5.21 9.67
C LYS A 113 13.84 4.47 9.71
N ALA A 114 13.85 3.15 9.93
CA ALA A 114 12.63 2.35 10.09
C ALA A 114 11.81 2.81 11.29
N TRP A 115 12.44 3.02 12.44
CA TRP A 115 11.82 3.62 13.62
C TRP A 115 11.25 5.01 13.32
N ALA A 116 12.01 5.86 12.64
CA ALA A 116 11.59 7.21 12.31
C ALA A 116 10.33 7.23 11.42
N VAL A 117 10.27 6.38 10.39
CA VAL A 117 9.08 6.23 9.54
C VAL A 117 7.89 5.76 10.35
N TYR A 118 8.07 4.73 11.19
CA TYR A 118 6.99 4.20 12.01
C TYR A 118 6.42 5.24 12.97
N VAL A 119 7.28 5.97 13.67
CA VAL A 119 6.89 7.02 14.62
C VAL A 119 6.24 8.21 13.91
N ALA A 120 6.86 8.73 12.86
CA ALA A 120 6.34 9.91 12.15
C ALA A 120 4.97 9.66 11.55
N VAL A 121 4.72 8.48 11.00
CA VAL A 121 3.41 8.15 10.43
C VAL A 121 2.37 7.90 11.52
N ASN A 122 2.67 7.07 12.51
CA ASN A 122 1.67 6.66 13.51
C ASN A 122 1.42 7.71 14.60
N GLN A 123 2.32 8.70 14.78
CA GLN A 123 2.11 9.85 15.66
C GLN A 123 1.81 11.15 14.90
N GLY A 124 1.86 11.13 13.57
CA GLY A 124 1.58 12.29 12.72
C GLY A 124 0.09 12.56 12.54
N TYR A 125 -0.26 13.83 12.38
CA TYR A 125 -1.63 14.24 12.00
C TYR A 125 -1.99 13.67 10.63
N ALA A 126 -3.16 13.08 10.52
CA ALA A 126 -3.64 12.39 9.34
C ALA A 126 -2.72 11.26 8.81
N ASN A 127 -1.81 10.75 9.65
CA ASN A 127 -0.84 9.69 9.30
C ASN A 127 0.05 10.06 8.09
N LYS A 128 0.33 11.36 7.95
CA LYS A 128 1.11 11.91 6.83
C LYS A 128 2.55 12.12 7.26
N ILE A 129 3.51 11.56 6.49
CA ILE A 129 4.92 11.90 6.66
C ILE A 129 5.09 13.42 6.41
N GLY A 130 5.77 14.12 7.31
CA GLY A 130 5.93 15.58 7.21
C GLY A 130 4.74 16.39 7.71
N GLY A 131 3.65 15.74 8.14
CA GLY A 131 2.55 16.38 8.86
C GLY A 131 2.95 16.89 10.23
N GLY A 132 2.02 17.56 10.94
CA GLY A 132 2.20 17.97 12.34
C GLY A 132 2.02 16.79 13.30
N TRP A 133 2.50 16.94 14.54
CA TRP A 133 2.24 15.96 15.58
C TRP A 133 0.75 15.89 15.94
N ALA A 134 0.20 14.68 15.99
CA ALA A 134 -1.20 14.46 16.29
C ALA A 134 -1.48 14.57 17.79
N ILE A 135 -2.14 15.63 18.20
CA ILE A 135 -2.65 15.83 19.54
C ILE A 135 -4.05 16.46 19.51
N SER A 136 -4.92 16.02 20.39
CA SER A 136 -6.25 16.61 20.52
C SER A 136 -6.37 17.36 21.85
N LYS A 137 -6.88 18.59 21.78
CA LYS A 137 -7.17 19.40 22.97
C LYS A 137 -8.52 19.05 23.61
N THR A 138 -9.39 18.38 22.88
CA THR A 138 -10.81 18.22 23.26
C THR A 138 -11.23 16.77 23.51
N ARG A 139 -10.39 15.79 23.20
CA ARG A 139 -10.69 14.36 23.36
C ARG A 139 -9.68 13.69 24.27
N ASN A 140 -10.17 12.87 25.20
CA ASN A 140 -9.35 12.13 26.14
C ASN A 140 -8.34 11.24 25.41
N ASN A 141 -7.08 11.62 25.39
CA ASN A 141 -5.89 10.85 25.02
C ASN A 141 -6.05 9.82 23.87
N VAL A 142 -6.87 10.13 22.86
CA VAL A 142 -7.16 9.20 21.74
C VAL A 142 -5.88 8.81 21.00
N HIS A 143 -4.97 9.76 20.81
CA HIS A 143 -3.72 9.50 20.06
C HIS A 143 -2.75 8.59 20.84
N GLY A 144 -2.62 8.75 22.15
CA GLY A 144 -1.84 7.85 22.98
C GLY A 144 -2.39 6.42 22.98
N SER A 145 -3.72 6.27 23.04
CA SER A 145 -4.39 4.97 22.95
C SER A 145 -4.19 4.34 21.58
N THR A 146 -4.26 5.12 20.51
CA THR A 146 -3.99 4.67 19.13
C THR A 146 -2.54 4.22 18.99
N TRP A 147 -1.57 4.99 19.53
CA TRP A 147 -0.16 4.60 19.56
C TRP A 147 0.05 3.25 20.28
N ALA A 148 -0.54 3.07 21.45
CA ALA A 148 -0.49 1.79 22.18
C ALA A 148 -1.10 0.62 21.40
N MET A 149 -2.17 0.87 20.64
CA MET A 149 -2.79 -0.12 19.77
C MET A 149 -1.85 -0.52 18.61
N HIS A 150 -1.24 0.45 17.93
CA HIS A 150 -0.30 0.18 16.84
C HIS A 150 0.88 -0.68 17.30
N ARG A 151 1.47 -0.36 18.45
CA ARG A 151 2.55 -1.17 19.06
C ARG A 151 2.12 -2.60 19.32
N ARG A 152 0.93 -2.80 19.88
CA ARG A 152 0.40 -4.13 20.20
C ARG A 152 0.24 -5.02 18.98
N HIS A 153 -0.13 -4.46 17.82
CA HIS A 153 -0.35 -5.21 16.58
C HIS A 153 0.92 -5.41 15.75
N LEU A 154 2.03 -4.76 16.10
CA LEU A 154 3.25 -4.77 15.30
C LEU A 154 3.81 -6.19 15.10
N GLY A 155 3.90 -6.98 16.16
CA GLY A 155 4.43 -8.35 16.09
C GLY A 155 3.66 -9.26 15.12
N ALA A 156 2.33 -9.21 15.17
CA ALA A 156 1.48 -9.98 14.24
C ALA A 156 1.67 -9.54 12.77
N GLN A 157 1.85 -8.25 12.55
CA GLN A 157 2.09 -7.71 11.21
C GLN A 157 3.47 -8.07 10.68
N ILE A 158 4.49 -8.10 11.53
CA ILE A 158 5.84 -8.59 11.18
C ILE A 158 5.77 -10.07 10.79
N GLU A 159 5.08 -10.89 11.55
CA GLU A 159 4.91 -12.31 11.23
C GLU A 159 4.21 -12.50 9.88
N ARG A 160 3.20 -11.66 9.57
CA ARG A 160 2.51 -11.68 8.27
C ARG A 160 3.45 -11.40 7.09
N LEU A 161 4.47 -10.55 7.29
CA LEU A 161 5.46 -10.20 6.27
C LEU A 161 6.48 -11.29 5.95
N ARG A 162 6.66 -12.31 6.79
CA ARG A 162 7.76 -13.29 6.64
C ARG A 162 7.81 -13.93 5.27
N LYS A 163 6.65 -14.23 4.67
CA LYS A 163 6.52 -14.87 3.36
C LYS A 163 6.34 -13.89 2.20
N VAL A 164 6.32 -12.59 2.45
CA VAL A 164 6.12 -11.56 1.44
C VAL A 164 7.46 -11.15 0.83
N SER A 165 7.55 -11.09 -0.50
CA SER A 165 8.70 -10.53 -1.21
C SER A 165 8.63 -9.02 -1.24
N VAL A 166 9.76 -8.32 -0.98
CA VAL A 166 9.82 -6.87 -0.87
C VAL A 166 10.71 -6.31 -1.97
N TYR A 167 10.15 -5.45 -2.81
CA TYR A 167 10.83 -4.70 -3.87
C TYR A 167 10.83 -3.21 -3.57
N CYS A 168 11.74 -2.48 -4.22
CA CYS A 168 11.80 -1.02 -4.17
C CYS A 168 12.08 -0.52 -5.59
N GLY A 169 11.17 0.24 -6.17
CA GLY A 169 11.35 0.77 -7.50
C GLY A 169 10.06 1.21 -8.18
N ASP A 170 10.17 1.41 -9.49
CA ASP A 170 9.04 1.81 -10.33
C ASP A 170 7.91 0.77 -10.30
N ALA A 171 6.69 1.27 -10.18
CA ALA A 171 5.52 0.41 -10.02
C ALA A 171 5.15 -0.33 -11.32
N ILE A 172 5.29 0.31 -12.49
CA ILE A 172 5.00 -0.32 -13.78
C ILE A 172 6.02 -1.41 -14.06
N ALA A 173 7.32 -1.14 -13.82
CA ALA A 173 8.36 -2.15 -13.95
C ALA A 173 8.15 -3.35 -13.00
N CYS A 174 7.62 -3.10 -11.80
CA CYS A 174 7.21 -4.17 -10.90
C CYS A 174 6.03 -4.98 -11.47
N CYS A 175 5.02 -4.31 -12.02
CA CYS A 175 3.88 -4.96 -12.66
C CYS A 175 4.34 -5.83 -13.84
N GLU A 176 5.15 -5.28 -14.76
CA GLU A 176 5.69 -6.00 -15.93
C GLU A 176 6.45 -7.26 -15.54
N LYS A 177 7.25 -7.18 -14.46
CA LYS A 177 8.04 -8.31 -13.96
C LYS A 177 7.18 -9.48 -13.49
N PHE A 178 6.01 -9.20 -12.94
CA PHE A 178 5.11 -10.21 -12.37
C PHE A 178 3.85 -10.42 -13.18
N ASP A 179 3.77 -9.82 -14.38
CA ASP A 179 2.65 -9.99 -15.28
C ASP A 179 2.54 -11.45 -15.75
N ALA A 180 1.48 -12.10 -15.33
CA ALA A 180 1.22 -13.50 -15.64
C ALA A 180 -0.27 -13.84 -15.46
N PRO A 181 -0.74 -14.90 -16.13
CA PRO A 181 -2.15 -15.35 -16.07
C PRO A 181 -2.74 -15.60 -14.68
N ASN A 182 -1.90 -16.06 -13.75
CA ASN A 182 -2.29 -16.41 -12.38
C ASN A 182 -1.94 -15.31 -11.36
N THR A 183 -1.67 -14.10 -11.83
CA THR A 183 -1.36 -12.93 -11.00
C THR A 183 -2.56 -12.02 -10.85
N LEU A 184 -2.78 -11.54 -9.63
CA LEU A 184 -3.69 -10.44 -9.31
C LEU A 184 -2.86 -9.23 -8.88
N LEU A 185 -2.98 -8.13 -9.61
CA LEU A 185 -2.42 -6.83 -9.29
C LEU A 185 -3.46 -6.02 -8.49
N TYR A 186 -3.10 -5.55 -7.30
CA TYR A 186 -3.86 -4.54 -6.59
C TYR A 186 -3.10 -3.21 -6.62
N LEU A 187 -3.68 -2.21 -7.25
CA LEU A 187 -3.03 -0.94 -7.54
C LEU A 187 -3.78 0.21 -6.85
N ASP A 188 -3.05 0.95 -6.02
CA ASP A 188 -3.52 2.15 -5.33
C ASP A 188 -2.51 3.29 -5.52
N PRO A 189 -2.35 3.78 -6.78
CA PRO A 189 -1.39 4.83 -7.09
C PRO A 189 -1.76 6.15 -6.44
N PRO A 190 -0.84 7.12 -6.31
CA PRO A 190 -1.18 8.50 -6.00
C PRO A 190 -2.16 9.05 -7.04
N TYR A 191 -3.20 9.76 -6.59
CA TYR A 191 -4.22 10.24 -7.52
C TYR A 191 -3.82 11.61 -8.11
N PRO A 192 -3.79 11.75 -9.45
CA PRO A 192 -3.57 13.04 -10.08
C PRO A 192 -4.55 14.10 -9.55
N ASP A 193 -4.13 15.37 -9.52
CA ASP A 193 -4.93 16.53 -9.07
C ASP A 193 -5.34 16.56 -7.58
N TYR A 194 -4.85 15.63 -6.78
CA TYR A 194 -5.09 15.60 -5.34
C TYR A 194 -3.79 15.81 -4.54
N ASP A 195 -3.92 16.19 -3.26
CA ASP A 195 -2.76 16.26 -2.36
C ASP A 195 -2.16 14.86 -2.17
N GLN A 196 -1.08 14.61 -2.89
CA GLN A 196 -0.39 13.31 -2.93
C GLN A 196 0.58 13.12 -1.75
N GLY A 197 0.73 14.12 -0.88
CA GLY A 197 1.65 14.03 0.24
C GLY A 197 3.10 13.92 -0.23
N HIS A 198 3.75 12.77 0.04
CA HIS A 198 5.14 12.48 -0.38
C HIS A 198 5.26 11.92 -1.81
N TYR A 199 4.17 11.60 -2.45
CA TYR A 199 4.14 11.12 -3.84
C TYR A 199 3.94 12.27 -4.83
N SER A 200 4.39 13.48 -4.47
CA SER A 200 4.36 14.64 -5.38
C SER A 200 5.11 14.31 -6.66
N GLY A 201 4.44 14.48 -7.80
CA GLY A 201 5.01 14.20 -9.11
C GLY A 201 4.31 13.09 -9.90
N TYR A 202 3.40 12.30 -9.30
CA TYR A 202 2.55 11.39 -10.07
C TYR A 202 1.51 12.19 -10.84
N SER A 203 1.57 12.14 -12.16
CA SER A 203 0.82 13.01 -13.07
C SER A 203 -0.32 12.28 -13.78
N GLU A 204 -1.19 13.03 -14.50
CA GLU A 204 -2.17 12.43 -15.42
C GLU A 204 -1.49 11.54 -16.48
N PHE A 205 -0.25 11.86 -16.86
CA PHE A 205 0.52 11.08 -17.81
C PHE A 205 0.94 9.72 -17.22
N ASP A 206 1.37 9.69 -15.97
CA ASP A 206 1.72 8.43 -15.30
C ASP A 206 0.48 7.55 -15.09
N TRP A 207 -0.65 8.16 -14.75
CA TRP A 207 -1.94 7.47 -14.68
C TRP A 207 -2.35 6.87 -16.04
N ALA A 208 -2.21 7.63 -17.13
CA ALA A 208 -2.53 7.15 -18.47
C ALA A 208 -1.65 5.98 -18.89
N LYS A 209 -0.35 6.03 -18.60
CA LYS A 209 0.58 4.90 -18.84
C LYS A 209 0.18 3.66 -18.06
N LEU A 210 -0.22 3.83 -16.79
CA LEU A 210 -0.70 2.72 -15.99
C LEU A 210 -1.95 2.08 -16.60
N CYS A 211 -2.91 2.88 -17.06
CA CYS A 211 -4.09 2.39 -17.76
C CYS A 211 -3.72 1.63 -19.05
N GLU A 212 -2.78 2.15 -19.85
CA GLU A 212 -2.28 1.51 -21.06
C GLU A 212 -1.65 0.14 -20.76
N PHE A 213 -0.80 0.06 -19.72
CA PHE A 213 -0.24 -1.21 -19.26
C PHE A 213 -1.34 -2.19 -18.88
N LEU A 214 -2.33 -1.76 -18.07
CA LEU A 214 -3.43 -2.61 -17.62
C LEU A 214 -4.31 -3.12 -18.76
N ASP A 215 -4.45 -2.34 -19.83
CA ASP A 215 -5.19 -2.77 -21.03
C ASP A 215 -4.48 -3.92 -21.78
N GLY A 216 -3.14 -3.96 -21.73
CA GLY A 216 -2.31 -4.96 -22.41
C GLY A 216 -1.84 -6.14 -21.57
N CYS A 217 -1.90 -6.06 -20.22
CA CYS A 217 -1.33 -7.09 -19.34
C CYS A 217 -2.10 -8.42 -19.37
N GLU A 218 -1.43 -9.50 -18.95
CA GLU A 218 -2.05 -10.83 -18.80
C GLU A 218 -2.71 -11.04 -17.42
N SER A 219 -2.33 -10.25 -16.44
CA SER A 219 -2.79 -10.33 -15.06
C SER A 219 -4.23 -9.84 -14.89
N SER A 220 -4.94 -10.41 -13.93
CA SER A 220 -6.13 -9.79 -13.37
C SER A 220 -5.73 -8.56 -12.54
N TYR A 221 -6.61 -7.56 -12.43
CA TYR A 221 -6.29 -6.38 -11.64
C TYR A 221 -7.49 -5.76 -10.93
N ILE A 222 -7.18 -5.04 -9.85
CA ILE A 222 -8.06 -4.10 -9.18
C ILE A 222 -7.30 -2.78 -9.08
N LEU A 223 -7.75 -1.75 -9.80
CA LEU A 223 -7.21 -0.39 -9.73
C LEU A 223 -8.14 0.46 -8.86
N SER A 224 -7.57 1.15 -7.87
CA SER A 224 -8.27 2.08 -6.99
C SER A 224 -7.95 3.53 -7.39
N GLY A 225 -8.96 4.40 -7.38
CA GLY A 225 -8.76 5.81 -7.72
C GLY A 225 -10.01 6.65 -7.60
N TYR A 226 -9.90 7.91 -8.00
CA TYR A 226 -11.03 8.79 -8.27
C TYR A 226 -11.27 8.87 -9.78
N ALA A 227 -12.42 9.39 -10.21
CA ALA A 227 -12.70 9.61 -11.62
C ALA A 227 -11.57 10.41 -12.30
N GLN A 228 -11.04 9.89 -13.38
CA GLN A 228 -9.92 10.45 -14.16
C GLN A 228 -10.33 10.54 -15.64
N LYS A 229 -9.58 11.35 -16.40
CA LYS A 229 -9.78 11.47 -17.87
C LYS A 229 -9.47 10.16 -18.61
N ALA A 230 -8.44 9.42 -18.14
CA ALA A 230 -8.11 8.10 -18.64
C ALA A 230 -8.61 7.05 -17.65
N GLU A 231 -9.27 6.01 -18.17
CA GLU A 231 -9.70 4.83 -17.41
C GLU A 231 -9.28 3.57 -18.18
N PRO A 232 -8.92 2.46 -17.50
CA PRO A 232 -8.53 1.24 -18.21
C PRO A 232 -9.74 0.66 -18.98
N LYS A 233 -9.58 0.49 -20.29
CA LYS A 233 -10.63 0.00 -21.20
C LYS A 233 -10.92 -1.47 -21.02
N SER A 234 -9.95 -2.22 -20.51
CA SER A 234 -10.07 -3.65 -20.22
C SER A 234 -10.86 -3.96 -18.94
N ALA A 235 -11.18 -2.96 -18.12
CA ALA A 235 -11.97 -3.15 -16.92
C ALA A 235 -13.37 -3.70 -17.25
N GLN A 236 -13.75 -4.79 -16.60
CA GLN A 236 -15.06 -5.43 -16.76
C GLN A 236 -16.10 -4.83 -15.81
N GLN A 237 -15.63 -4.29 -14.68
CA GLN A 237 -16.49 -3.66 -13.68
C GLN A 237 -15.89 -2.32 -13.25
N ARG A 238 -16.75 -1.35 -13.03
CA ARG A 238 -16.45 -0.04 -12.44
C ARG A 238 -17.36 0.16 -11.24
N ILE A 239 -16.79 0.03 -10.04
CA ILE A 239 -17.54 0.04 -8.78
C ILE A 239 -17.31 1.37 -8.09
N GLU A 240 -18.37 2.12 -7.83
CA GLU A 240 -18.33 3.40 -7.13
C GLU A 240 -18.64 3.22 -5.65
N ILE A 241 -17.77 3.73 -4.78
CA ILE A 241 -17.89 3.60 -3.34
C ILE A 241 -17.88 5.00 -2.73
N PRO A 242 -19.01 5.46 -2.17
CA PRO A 242 -19.06 6.74 -1.46
C PRO A 242 -18.14 6.72 -0.23
N THR A 243 -17.26 7.70 -0.12
CA THR A 243 -16.35 7.88 1.00
C THR A 243 -16.52 9.25 1.62
N TYR A 244 -16.30 9.35 2.93
CA TYR A 244 -16.39 10.61 3.65
C TYR A 244 -15.00 11.00 4.16
N CYS A 245 -14.49 12.15 3.71
CA CYS A 245 -13.26 12.73 4.25
C CYS A 245 -13.55 13.43 5.57
N SER A 246 -12.97 12.92 6.66
CA SER A 246 -13.09 13.53 8.00
C SER A 246 -11.97 14.54 8.33
N ALA A 247 -11.13 14.89 7.37
CA ALA A 247 -9.99 15.80 7.55
C ALA A 247 -10.25 17.15 6.84
N GLY A 248 -11.13 17.97 7.42
CA GLY A 248 -11.31 19.37 7.03
C GLY A 248 -11.74 20.19 8.25
N VAL A 249 -11.12 21.34 8.44
CA VAL A 249 -11.45 22.28 9.53
C VAL A 249 -12.81 22.98 9.27
N ASP A 250 -13.32 22.88 8.05
CA ASP A 250 -14.63 23.38 7.67
C ASP A 250 -15.67 22.26 7.66
N SER A 251 -16.81 22.55 8.26
CA SER A 251 -17.96 21.66 8.50
C SER A 251 -18.64 21.09 7.26
N ASN A 252 -18.08 21.23 6.08
CA ASN A 252 -18.51 20.57 4.86
C ASN A 252 -17.73 19.26 4.69
N THR A 253 -18.29 18.17 5.20
CA THR A 253 -17.90 16.81 4.85
C THR A 253 -18.05 16.65 3.33
N SER A 254 -16.97 16.84 2.58
CA SER A 254 -17.00 16.59 1.15
C SER A 254 -17.12 15.09 0.92
N GLN A 255 -18.28 14.68 0.46
CA GLN A 255 -18.48 13.32 -0.04
C GLN A 255 -17.59 13.15 -1.26
N ARG A 256 -16.75 12.13 -1.26
CA ARG A 256 -15.93 11.70 -2.40
C ARG A 256 -16.38 10.31 -2.82
N THR A 257 -16.29 10.04 -4.10
CA THR A 257 -16.57 8.70 -4.62
C THR A 257 -15.26 8.07 -5.04
N GLU A 258 -14.88 7.00 -4.37
CA GLU A 258 -13.76 6.18 -4.77
C GLU A 258 -14.24 5.13 -5.77
N ILE A 259 -13.42 4.86 -6.78
CA ILE A 259 -13.74 3.95 -7.88
C ILE A 259 -12.77 2.78 -7.85
N LEU A 260 -13.29 1.58 -8.01
CA LEU A 260 -12.53 0.38 -8.26
C LEU A 260 -12.81 -0.08 -9.70
N TRP A 261 -11.78 -0.10 -10.53
CA TRP A 261 -11.81 -0.74 -11.85
C TRP A 261 -11.29 -2.16 -11.69
N VAL A 262 -12.11 -3.13 -12.06
CA VAL A 262 -11.83 -4.56 -11.86
C VAL A 262 -11.79 -5.27 -13.19
N CYS A 263 -10.74 -6.05 -13.41
CA CYS A 263 -10.60 -6.96 -14.54
C CYS A 263 -10.24 -8.36 -14.04
N ASN A 264 -11.12 -9.33 -14.27
CA ASN A 264 -10.88 -10.75 -13.96
C ASN A 264 -10.60 -11.51 -15.26
N ARG A 265 -9.34 -11.77 -15.55
CA ARG A 265 -8.93 -12.47 -16.78
C ARG A 265 -9.00 -13.99 -16.66
N SER A 266 -9.21 -14.54 -15.46
CA SER A 266 -9.34 -15.97 -15.25
C SER A 266 -10.66 -16.52 -15.84
N GLU A 267 -11.74 -15.73 -15.85
CA GLU A 267 -13.02 -16.11 -16.43
C GLU A 267 -12.93 -16.30 -17.95
N LYS A 268 -12.28 -15.38 -18.66
CA LYS A 268 -12.09 -15.48 -20.12
C LYS A 268 -11.32 -16.73 -20.56
N ARG A 269 -10.49 -17.28 -19.68
CA ARG A 269 -9.68 -18.48 -19.95
C ARG A 269 -10.43 -19.77 -19.76
N SER A 270 -11.28 -19.85 -18.72
CA SER A 270 -12.18 -20.98 -18.55
C SER A 270 -13.13 -21.13 -19.74
N ASP A 271 -13.67 -20.03 -20.26
CA ASP A 271 -14.53 -20.03 -21.43
C ASP A 271 -13.78 -20.44 -22.71
N MET A 272 -12.53 -19.98 -22.87
CA MET A 272 -11.69 -20.35 -24.02
C MET A 272 -11.22 -21.81 -23.94
N GLN A 273 -10.90 -22.33 -22.76
CA GLN A 273 -10.58 -23.73 -22.56
C GLN A 273 -11.79 -24.64 -22.81
N LEU A 274 -12.99 -24.27 -22.34
CA LEU A 274 -14.21 -24.98 -22.60
C LEU A 274 -14.53 -25.00 -24.11
N SER A 275 -14.41 -23.88 -24.81
CA SER A 275 -14.63 -23.82 -26.26
C SER A 275 -13.61 -24.61 -27.07
N LEU A 276 -12.34 -24.67 -26.64
CA LEU A 276 -11.31 -25.54 -27.23
C LEU A 276 -11.60 -27.02 -26.99
N PHE A 277 -12.07 -27.41 -25.81
CA PHE A 277 -12.46 -28.78 -25.48
C PHE A 277 -13.68 -29.19 -26.32
N ASP A 278 -14.69 -28.35 -26.44
CA ASP A 278 -15.89 -28.62 -27.27
C ASP A 278 -15.53 -28.71 -28.75
N SER A 279 -14.58 -27.89 -29.22
CA SER A 279 -14.10 -27.99 -30.61
C SER A 279 -13.31 -29.28 -30.88
N LEU A 280 -12.56 -29.78 -29.92
CA LEU A 280 -11.81 -31.06 -30.03
C LEU A 280 -12.73 -32.27 -29.97
N LEU A 281 -13.83 -32.21 -29.19
CA LEU A 281 -14.82 -33.26 -29.10
C LEU A 281 -15.75 -33.31 -30.32
N SER A 282 -15.86 -32.20 -31.07
CA SER A 282 -16.70 -32.13 -32.29
C SER A 282 -15.98 -32.65 -33.55
N VAL A 283 -14.69 -32.97 -33.47
CA VAL A 283 -13.85 -33.46 -34.58
C VAL A 283 -13.56 -34.97 -34.45
N SER A 284 -14.05 -35.62 -33.39
CA SER A 284 -13.96 -37.06 -33.16
C SER A 284 -15.31 -37.74 -33.44
#